data_8d64c485068f23eb570f9b8034f63959
#
_entry.id   8d64c485068f23eb570f9b8034f63959
#
_cell.length_a   1.000
_cell.length_b   1.000
_cell.length_c   1.000
_cell.angle_alpha   90.00
_cell.angle_beta   90.00
_cell.angle_gamma   90.00
#
_symmetry.space_group_name_H-M   'P 1'
#
loop_
_entity.id
_entity.type
_entity.pdbx_description
1 polymer ?
#
loop_
_entity_poly.entity_id
_entity_poly.type
_entity_poly.pdbx_seq_one_letter_code
_entity_poly.pdbx_strand_id
1 'polypeptide(L)' 'MRKVKLNHIYHGDCLEVLRTFPEGVIDLTVTSPPYDNLRTYKGYDFNFEGIAKELYRVTKQGGVVVWVVGDATI' A
#
# COMPACT_ATOMS: atom_id res chain seq x y z
N MET A 1 3.72 -15.25 16.09
CA MET A 1 3.96 -13.95 15.46
C MET A 1 4.23 -14.10 13.97
N ARG A 2 3.51 -13.38 13.17
CA ARG A 2 3.71 -13.46 11.73
C ARG A 2 4.94 -12.67 11.33
N LYS A 3 5.64 -13.18 10.34
CA LYS A 3 6.81 -12.51 9.81
C LYS A 3 6.64 -12.25 8.35
N VAL A 4 7.19 -11.15 7.88
CA VAL A 4 7.22 -10.84 6.46
C VAL A 4 8.38 -11.60 5.85
N LYS A 5 8.12 -12.31 4.76
CA LYS A 5 9.19 -13.00 4.02
C LYS A 5 9.94 -11.99 3.17
N LEU A 6 11.25 -12.02 3.26
CA LEU A 6 12.09 -11.15 2.44
C LEU A 6 12.21 -11.72 1.03
N ASN A 7 12.40 -10.83 0.08
CA ASN A 7 12.60 -11.21 -1.31
C ASN A 7 11.48 -12.10 -1.83
N HIS A 8 10.25 -11.73 -1.48
CA HIS A 8 9.08 -12.53 -1.78
C HIS A 8 7.97 -11.66 -2.36
N ILE A 9 7.28 -12.17 -3.36
CA ILE A 9 6.15 -11.49 -3.96
C ILE A 9 4.88 -12.04 -3.33
N TYR A 10 4.10 -11.14 -2.73
CA TYR A 10 2.81 -11.51 -2.17
C TYR A 10 1.73 -11.18 -3.18
N HIS A 11 0.99 -12.19 -3.57
CA HIS A 11 -0.10 -12.02 -4.54
C HIS A 11 -1.42 -11.94 -3.80
N GLY A 12 -2.19 -10.90 -4.06
CA GLY A 12 -3.48 -10.72 -3.43
C GLY A 12 -3.89 -9.26 -3.38
N ASP A 13 -5.04 -9.03 -2.78
CA ASP A 13 -5.50 -7.68 -2.54
C ASP A 13 -4.54 -7.00 -1.55
N CYS A 14 -4.06 -5.85 -1.92
CA CYS A 14 -3.06 -5.12 -1.17
C CYS A 14 -3.47 -4.92 0.30
N LEU A 15 -4.70 -4.46 0.52
CA LEU A 15 -5.16 -4.20 1.88
C LEU A 15 -5.20 -5.46 2.72
N GLU A 16 -5.70 -6.55 2.14
CA GLU A 16 -5.76 -7.81 2.87
C GLU A 16 -4.38 -8.36 3.19
N VAL A 17 -3.45 -8.24 2.24
CA VAL A 17 -2.09 -8.69 2.47
C VAL A 17 -1.43 -7.86 3.57
N LEU A 18 -1.59 -6.53 3.51
CA LEU A 18 -1.00 -5.65 4.52
C LEU A 18 -1.51 -5.96 5.91
N ARG A 19 -2.76 -6.34 6.03
CA ARG A 19 -3.33 -6.67 7.33
C ARG A 19 -2.67 -7.86 7.99
N THR A 20 -2.00 -8.69 7.21
CA THR A 20 -1.30 -9.85 7.76
C THR A 20 0.10 -9.51 8.25
N PHE A 21 0.60 -8.33 7.96
CA PHE A 21 1.95 -7.93 8.36
C PHE A 21 1.95 -7.39 9.79
N PRO A 22 3.02 -7.65 10.54
CA PRO A 22 3.16 -7.05 11.87
C PRO A 22 3.38 -5.55 11.78
N GLU A 23 3.17 -4.86 12.90
CA GLU A 23 3.44 -3.44 12.98
C GLU A 23 4.92 -3.15 12.82
N GLY A 24 5.23 -2.03 12.18
CA GLY A 24 6.57 -1.50 12.21
C GLY A 24 7.65 -2.38 11.59
N VAL A 25 7.30 -3.15 10.56
CA VAL A 25 8.28 -4.05 9.93
C VAL A 25 8.79 -3.54 8.60
N ILE A 26 8.15 -2.55 8.01
CA ILE A 26 8.50 -2.07 6.67
C ILE A 26 9.33 -0.80 6.74
N ASP A 27 10.49 -0.82 6.11
CA ASP A 27 11.39 0.34 6.08
C ASP A 27 11.03 1.32 4.99
N LEU A 28 10.63 0.82 3.85
CA LEU A 28 10.36 1.66 2.68
C LEU A 28 9.26 1.05 1.84
N THR A 29 8.31 1.87 1.45
CA THR A 29 7.28 1.48 0.49
C THR A 29 7.29 2.47 -0.66
N VAL A 30 7.28 1.95 -1.87
CA VAL A 30 7.13 2.76 -3.08
C VAL A 30 5.93 2.21 -3.80
N THR A 31 4.94 3.05 -4.03
CA THR A 31 3.70 2.60 -4.65
C THR A 31 3.12 3.66 -5.58
N SER A 32 2.46 3.21 -6.61
CA SER A 32 1.78 4.06 -7.57
C SER A 32 0.34 3.56 -7.66
N PRO A 33 -0.53 4.01 -6.77
CA PRO A 33 -1.90 3.50 -6.73
C PRO A 33 -2.73 4.04 -7.89
N PRO A 34 -3.89 3.43 -8.14
CA PRO A 34 -4.79 3.98 -9.13
C PRO A 34 -5.26 5.37 -8.72
N TYR A 35 -5.40 6.26 -9.69
CA TYR A 35 -5.86 7.61 -9.41
C TYR A 35 -7.36 7.67 -9.43
N ASP A 36 -7.92 8.32 -8.45
CA ASP A 36 -9.35 8.53 -8.40
C ASP A 36 -9.78 9.31 -9.65
N ASN A 37 -10.89 8.93 -10.19
CA ASN A 37 -11.48 9.60 -11.33
C ASN A 37 -10.70 9.50 -12.64
N LEU A 38 -9.53 8.93 -12.62
CA LEU A 38 -8.74 8.77 -13.84
C LEU A 38 -8.82 7.38 -14.42
N ARG A 39 -9.12 6.41 -13.59
CA ARG A 39 -9.20 5.03 -14.05
C ARG A 39 -10.25 4.27 -13.28
N THR A 40 -10.87 3.34 -14.00
CA THR A 40 -11.77 2.37 -13.38
C THR A 40 -11.13 1.01 -13.56
N TYR A 41 -11.00 0.29 -12.49
CA TYR A 41 -10.38 -1.03 -12.52
C TYR A 41 -11.46 -2.10 -12.35
N LYS A 42 -12.25 -2.30 -13.41
CA LYS A 42 -13.25 -3.38 -13.46
C LYS A 42 -14.07 -3.52 -12.19
N GLY A 43 -14.64 -2.42 -11.71
CA GLY A 43 -15.47 -2.45 -10.51
C GLY A 43 -14.68 -2.48 -9.21
N TYR A 44 -13.39 -2.42 -9.27
CA TYR A 44 -12.55 -2.41 -8.09
C TYR A 44 -12.39 -0.97 -7.60
N ASP A 45 -12.80 -0.73 -6.38
CA ASP A 45 -12.67 0.59 -5.76
C ASP A 45 -11.41 0.61 -4.90
N PHE A 46 -10.56 1.59 -5.14
CA PHE A 46 -9.35 1.74 -4.36
C PHE A 46 -9.69 2.31 -2.99
N ASN A 47 -9.44 1.54 -1.95
CA ASN A 47 -9.70 1.97 -0.59
C ASN A 47 -8.50 2.73 -0.04
N PHE A 48 -8.43 4.01 -0.38
CA PHE A 48 -7.31 4.85 0.01
C PHE A 48 -7.13 4.93 1.53
N GLU A 49 -8.23 5.16 2.25
CA GLU A 49 -8.15 5.28 3.70
C GLU A 49 -7.64 4.01 4.36
N GLY A 50 -8.18 2.88 3.96
CA GLY A 50 -7.77 1.59 4.52
C GLY A 50 -6.31 1.30 4.26
N ILE A 51 -5.87 1.53 3.03
CA ILE A 51 -4.50 1.27 2.65
C ILE A 51 -3.53 2.22 3.35
N ALA A 52 -3.87 3.51 3.41
CA ALA A 52 -3.03 4.48 4.10
C ALA A 52 -2.87 4.14 5.57
N LYS A 53 -3.95 3.72 6.20
CA LYS A 53 -3.93 3.35 7.61
C LYS A 53 -3.03 2.13 7.85
N GLU A 54 -3.14 1.12 6.99
CA GLU A 54 -2.30 -0.06 7.14
C GLU A 54 -0.84 0.23 6.80
N LEU A 55 -0.58 1.09 5.82
CA LEU A 55 0.79 1.50 5.52
C LEU A 55 1.42 2.21 6.71
N TYR A 56 0.65 3.06 7.37
CA TYR A 56 1.14 3.73 8.56
C TYR A 56 1.48 2.71 9.65
N ARG A 57 0.60 1.76 9.85
CA ARG A 57 0.78 0.74 10.89
C ARG A 57 2.01 -0.14 10.65
N VAL A 58 2.20 -0.58 9.40
CA VAL A 58 3.32 -1.50 9.09
C VAL A 58 4.64 -0.79 8.90
N THR A 59 4.64 0.52 8.71
CA THR A 59 5.87 1.26 8.49
C THR A 59 6.61 1.46 9.80
N LYS A 60 7.87 1.11 9.78
CA LYS A 60 8.75 1.26 10.92
C LYS A 60 8.90 2.74 11.27
N GLN A 61 9.09 3.04 12.53
CA GLN A 61 9.36 4.40 12.93
C GLN A 61 10.63 4.88 12.24
N GLY A 62 10.53 6.01 11.57
CA GLY A 62 11.63 6.51 10.74
C GLY A 62 11.60 5.97 9.32
N GLY A 63 10.66 5.08 9.01
CA GLY A 63 10.50 4.56 7.66
C GLY A 63 9.84 5.56 6.73
N VAL A 64 9.84 5.25 5.45
CA VAL A 64 9.36 6.17 4.42
C VAL A 64 8.35 5.48 3.50
N VAL A 65 7.30 6.20 3.15
CA VAL A 65 6.35 5.75 2.13
C VAL A 65 6.41 6.74 0.98
N VAL A 66 6.75 6.24 -0.19
CA VAL A 66 6.75 7.04 -1.42
C VAL A 66 5.48 6.73 -2.19
N TRP A 67 4.70 7.74 -2.41
CA TRP A 67 3.38 7.62 -3.03
C TRP A 67 3.39 8.39 -4.34
N VAL A 68 3.48 7.67 -5.44
CA VAL A 68 3.57 8.31 -6.76
C VAL A 68 2.17 8.52 -7.30
N VAL A 69 1.81 9.78 -7.49
CA VAL A 69 0.51 10.13 -8.04
C VAL A 69 0.69 11.02 -9.26
N GLY A 70 -0.22 10.89 -10.18
CA GLY A 70 -0.21 11.76 -11.35
C GLY A 70 -1.31 12.78 -11.22
N ASP A 71 -1.05 13.96 -11.70
CA ASP A 71 -2.04 15.01 -11.78
C ASP A 71 -2.56 15.06 -13.19
N ALA A 72 -3.86 15.03 -13.32
CA ALA A 72 -4.47 15.21 -14.62
C ALA A 72 -4.53 16.71 -14.91
N THR A 73 -3.39 17.27 -15.20
CA THR A 73 -3.38 18.67 -15.58
C THR A 73 -3.69 18.78 -17.06
N ILE A 74 -4.48 19.70 -17.36
CA ILE A 74 -4.88 19.90 -18.72
C ILE A 74 -4.32 21.23 -19.21
#